data_5ec0352441dadca52b8144cb39852449
#
_entry.id   5ec0352441dadca52b8144cb39852449
#
_cell.length_a   1.000
_cell.length_b   1.000
_cell.length_c   1.000
_cell.angle_alpha   90.00
_cell.angle_beta   90.00
_cell.angle_gamma   90.00
#
_symmetry.space_group_name_H-M   'P 1'
#
loop_
_entity.id
_entity.type
_entity.pdbx_description
1 polymer ?
#
loop_
_entity_poly.entity_id
_entity_poly.type
_entity_poly.pdbx_seq_one_letter_code
_entity_poly.pdbx_strand_id
1 'polypeptide(L)'
;MNPTAFAIAVIYSVACVVALVAVLVIWRSTHGRGAQRSDEVDTESLAHGEKSWFAIVVAALGALLLATLPFIPYGDTAAAEGQQQVSVDAFQFGWTIEPSTITASTPTRFAVSASDVNHGFAVYNDDNVMLFQIQAVPGHTSHIVHTFDEPGRYQVVCLEFCGVAHHEMLSTITVEPS
;
A
#
# COMPACT_ATOMS: atom_id res chain seq x y z
N MET A 1 20.13 9.81 3.00
CA MET A 1 19.37 8.68 3.63
C MET A 1 18.01 8.67 2.96
N ASN A 2 17.59 7.53 2.41
CA ASN A 2 16.29 7.41 1.72
C ASN A 2 15.16 7.72 2.72
N PRO A 3 14.21 8.63 2.39
CA PRO A 3 13.14 9.04 3.30
C PRO A 3 12.29 7.86 3.79
N THR A 4 12.11 6.84 2.97
CA THR A 4 11.40 5.62 3.37
C THR A 4 12.17 4.81 4.41
N ALA A 5 13.49 4.67 4.26
CA ALA A 5 14.34 3.99 5.24
C ALA A 5 14.38 4.73 6.57
N PHE A 6 14.37 6.06 6.55
CA PHE A 6 14.27 6.88 7.77
C PHE A 6 12.93 6.67 8.47
N ALA A 7 11.82 6.72 7.73
CA ALA A 7 10.49 6.49 8.29
C ALA A 7 10.36 5.09 8.93
N ILE A 8 10.86 4.05 8.26
CA ILE A 8 10.88 2.69 8.78
C ILE A 8 11.70 2.62 10.08
N ALA A 9 12.90 3.20 10.10
CA ALA A 9 13.75 3.20 11.30
C ALA A 9 13.08 3.91 12.48
N VAL A 10 12.39 5.03 12.25
CA VAL A 10 11.65 5.76 13.29
C VAL A 10 10.50 4.90 13.84
N ILE A 11 9.69 4.28 12.96
CA ILE A 11 8.57 3.42 13.39
C ILE A 11 9.07 2.24 14.22
N TYR A 12 10.12 1.57 13.79
CA TYR A 12 10.71 0.47 14.56
C TYR A 12 11.26 0.93 15.91
N SER A 13 11.95 2.08 15.94
CA SER A 13 12.48 2.62 17.19
C SER A 13 11.37 2.94 18.19
N VAL A 14 10.29 3.56 17.75
CA VAL A 14 9.11 3.86 18.59
C VAL A 14 8.46 2.57 19.08
N ALA A 15 8.26 1.58 18.22
CA ALA A 15 7.71 0.28 18.61
C ALA A 15 8.57 -0.44 19.66
N CYS A 16 9.89 -0.43 19.50
CA CYS A 16 10.82 -0.99 20.47
C CYS A 16 10.76 -0.27 21.83
N VAL A 17 10.70 1.06 21.84
CA VAL A 17 10.57 1.84 23.06
C VAL A 17 9.26 1.53 23.79
N VAL A 18 8.14 1.47 23.07
CA VAL A 18 6.84 1.12 23.64
C VAL A 18 6.86 -0.30 24.23
N ALA A 19 7.43 -1.27 23.51
CA ALA A 19 7.57 -2.63 23.99
C ALA A 19 8.43 -2.73 25.26
N LEU A 20 9.57 -2.03 25.31
CA LEU A 20 10.44 -1.97 26.47
C LEU A 20 9.74 -1.35 27.69
N VAL A 21 9.02 -0.25 27.49
CA VAL A 21 8.22 0.40 28.55
C VAL A 21 7.16 -0.56 29.07
N ALA A 22 6.43 -1.26 28.19
CA ALA A 22 5.43 -2.24 28.58
C ALA A 22 6.03 -3.37 29.40
N VAL A 23 7.16 -3.95 28.96
CA VAL A 23 7.89 -5.00 29.68
C VAL A 23 8.36 -4.51 31.06
N LEU A 24 8.91 -3.29 31.14
CA LEU A 24 9.36 -2.71 32.41
C LEU A 24 8.19 -2.46 33.39
N VAL A 25 7.05 -2.00 32.89
CA VAL A 25 5.82 -1.81 33.69
C VAL A 25 5.33 -3.15 34.24
N ILE A 26 5.23 -4.17 33.38
CA ILE A 26 4.84 -5.53 33.78
C ILE A 26 5.84 -6.09 34.80
N TRP A 27 7.12 -6.01 34.52
CA TRP A 27 8.17 -6.52 35.41
C TRP A 27 8.12 -5.83 36.77
N ARG A 28 7.99 -4.48 36.80
CA ARG A 28 7.87 -3.70 38.02
C ARG A 28 6.59 -4.01 38.81
N SER A 29 5.48 -4.26 38.11
CA SER A 29 4.20 -4.63 38.74
C SER A 29 4.20 -6.03 39.33
N THR A 30 4.97 -6.96 38.72
CA THR A 30 5.05 -8.37 39.18
C THR A 30 6.13 -8.60 40.24
N HIS A 31 7.24 -7.86 40.19
CA HIS A 31 8.37 -8.04 41.13
C HIS A 31 8.35 -7.08 42.33
N GLY A 32 7.57 -6.01 42.29
CA GLY A 32 7.49 -5.01 43.35
C GLY A 32 6.44 -5.30 44.43
N ARG A 33 5.57 -6.28 44.22
CA ARG A 33 4.57 -6.71 45.23
C ARG A 33 5.02 -8.02 45.81
N GLY A 34 5.80 -7.96 46.88
CA GLY A 34 5.96 -9.08 47.79
C GLY A 34 4.54 -9.56 48.16
N ALA A 35 4.39 -10.91 48.19
CA ALA A 35 3.11 -11.60 48.38
C ALA A 35 2.36 -11.06 49.61
N GLN A 36 1.61 -9.97 49.43
CA GLN A 36 0.50 -9.65 50.31
C GLN A 36 -0.69 -10.43 49.75
N ARG A 37 -0.98 -11.50 50.50
CA ARG A 37 -2.16 -12.36 50.34
C ARG A 37 -3.37 -11.47 50.24
N SER A 38 -4.03 -11.50 49.08
CA SER A 38 -5.21 -10.72 48.76
C SER A 38 -6.38 -11.22 49.60
N ASP A 39 -6.65 -10.51 50.67
CA ASP A 39 -7.98 -10.50 51.24
C ASP A 39 -8.77 -9.49 50.42
N GLU A 40 -9.78 -10.00 49.70
CA GLU A 40 -10.77 -9.27 48.92
C GLU A 40 -10.20 -8.41 47.77
N VAL A 41 -10.27 -8.96 46.56
CA VAL A 41 -9.99 -8.23 45.32
C VAL A 41 -11.07 -7.16 45.18
N ASP A 42 -10.73 -5.88 45.38
CA ASP A 42 -11.62 -4.77 45.09
C ASP A 42 -11.89 -4.69 43.57
N THR A 43 -12.98 -5.38 43.20
CA THR A 43 -13.43 -5.48 41.79
C THR A 43 -13.80 -4.13 41.20
N GLU A 44 -14.16 -3.15 42.05
CA GLU A 44 -14.54 -1.80 41.61
C GLU A 44 -13.32 -0.97 41.18
N SER A 45 -12.21 -1.07 41.91
CA SER A 45 -10.94 -0.42 41.54
C SER A 45 -10.33 -1.03 40.28
N LEU A 46 -10.47 -2.36 40.10
CA LEU A 46 -10.02 -3.04 38.86
C LEU A 46 -10.86 -2.60 37.65
N ALA A 47 -12.19 -2.49 37.78
CA ALA A 47 -13.09 -2.05 36.73
C ALA A 47 -12.80 -0.57 36.30
N HIS A 48 -12.46 0.31 37.24
CA HIS A 48 -12.06 1.67 36.92
C HIS A 48 -10.71 1.73 36.20
N GLY A 49 -9.75 0.92 36.63
CA GLY A 49 -8.44 0.79 35.95
C GLY A 49 -8.57 0.28 34.50
N GLU A 50 -9.40 -0.71 34.29
CA GLU A 50 -9.68 -1.30 32.97
C GLU A 50 -10.33 -0.28 32.01
N LYS A 51 -11.38 0.43 32.48
CA LYS A 51 -12.04 1.49 31.67
C LYS A 51 -11.10 2.61 31.30
N SER A 52 -10.27 3.07 32.26
CA SER A 52 -9.30 4.13 31.99
C SER A 52 -8.24 3.69 31.01
N TRP A 53 -7.72 2.48 31.15
CA TRP A 53 -6.75 1.89 30.23
C TRP A 53 -7.34 1.74 28.81
N PHE A 54 -8.55 1.21 28.71
CA PHE A 54 -9.28 1.08 27.45
C PHE A 54 -9.46 2.43 26.77
N ALA A 55 -9.90 3.46 27.51
CA ALA A 55 -10.08 4.81 26.99
C ALA A 55 -8.76 5.40 26.46
N ILE A 56 -7.65 5.19 27.17
CA ILE A 56 -6.31 5.64 26.73
C ILE A 56 -5.90 4.95 25.44
N VAL A 57 -6.08 3.62 25.35
CA VAL A 57 -5.75 2.86 24.13
C VAL A 57 -6.57 3.31 22.94
N VAL A 58 -7.88 3.46 23.11
CA VAL A 58 -8.78 3.94 22.04
C VAL A 58 -8.40 5.35 21.60
N ALA A 59 -8.11 6.25 22.54
CA ALA A 59 -7.68 7.60 22.21
C ALA A 59 -6.33 7.62 21.47
N ALA A 60 -5.37 6.80 21.90
CA ALA A 60 -4.06 6.69 21.25
C ALA A 60 -4.17 6.13 19.82
N LEU A 61 -4.96 5.07 19.63
CA LEU A 61 -5.21 4.51 18.31
C LEU A 61 -5.97 5.48 17.40
N GLY A 62 -6.96 6.19 17.93
CA GLY A 62 -7.67 7.23 17.20
C GLY A 62 -6.77 8.38 16.77
N ALA A 63 -5.91 8.85 17.68
CA ALA A 63 -4.93 9.89 17.38
C ALA A 63 -3.91 9.40 16.30
N LEU A 64 -3.44 8.17 16.41
CA LEU A 64 -2.56 7.56 15.41
C LEU A 64 -3.24 7.49 14.04
N LEU A 65 -4.49 7.02 13.99
CA LEU A 65 -5.27 6.96 12.75
C LEU A 65 -5.41 8.35 12.13
N LEU A 66 -5.82 9.35 12.91
CA LEU A 66 -5.95 10.74 12.43
C LEU A 66 -4.61 11.31 11.94
N ALA A 67 -3.52 11.00 12.63
CA ALA A 67 -2.19 11.45 12.24
C ALA A 67 -1.69 10.79 10.93
N THR A 68 -2.18 9.59 10.59
CA THR A 68 -1.79 8.88 9.37
C THR A 68 -2.62 9.29 8.14
N LEU A 69 -3.82 9.85 8.32
CA LEU A 69 -4.70 10.26 7.21
C LEU A 69 -4.03 11.17 6.17
N PRO A 70 -3.21 12.19 6.55
CA PRO A 70 -2.54 13.05 5.57
C PRO A 70 -1.45 12.34 4.76
N PHE A 71 -0.99 11.17 5.22
CA PHE A 71 0.08 10.40 4.57
C PHE A 71 -0.44 9.26 3.70
N ILE A 72 -1.76 9.03 3.69
CA ILE A 72 -2.36 8.04 2.79
C ILE A 72 -2.31 8.64 1.38
N PRO A 73 -1.59 8.03 0.44
CA PRO A 73 -1.54 8.48 -0.94
C PRO A 73 -2.88 8.16 -1.63
N TYR A 74 -3.89 8.95 -1.36
CA TYR A 74 -5.03 9.00 -2.26
C TYR A 74 -4.52 9.64 -3.54
N GLY A 75 -4.18 8.81 -4.54
CA GLY A 75 -3.61 9.27 -5.78
C GLY A 75 -4.45 10.37 -6.38
N ASP A 76 -3.80 11.43 -6.85
CA ASP A 76 -4.44 12.46 -7.64
C ASP A 76 -5.10 11.78 -8.85
N THR A 77 -6.42 11.65 -8.82
CA THR A 77 -7.20 11.08 -9.91
C THR A 77 -7.32 12.05 -11.09
N ALA A 78 -6.96 13.31 -10.89
CA ALA A 78 -6.94 14.34 -11.93
C ALA A 78 -5.70 14.18 -12.83
N ALA A 79 -5.92 14.28 -14.15
CA ALA A 79 -4.81 14.38 -15.09
C ALA A 79 -4.11 15.72 -14.90
N ALA A 80 -2.81 15.71 -14.62
CA ALA A 80 -2.00 16.91 -14.58
C ALA A 80 -1.63 17.36 -16.01
N GLU A 81 -1.40 18.64 -16.19
CA GLU A 81 -0.92 19.17 -17.47
C GLU A 81 0.45 18.56 -17.82
N GLY A 82 0.67 18.23 -19.09
CA GLY A 82 1.93 17.68 -19.59
C GLY A 82 2.08 16.15 -19.41
N GLN A 83 1.08 15.45 -18.86
CA GLN A 83 1.09 13.99 -18.79
C GLN A 83 0.57 13.36 -20.09
N GLN A 84 1.25 12.30 -20.54
CA GLN A 84 0.68 11.39 -21.53
C GLN A 84 -0.46 10.59 -20.88
N GLN A 85 -1.51 10.31 -21.66
CA GLN A 85 -2.66 9.54 -21.19
C GLN A 85 -2.69 8.21 -21.93
N VAL A 86 -2.78 7.11 -21.18
CA VAL A 86 -2.94 5.75 -21.70
C VAL A 86 -4.18 5.13 -21.10
N SER A 87 -5.12 4.72 -21.95
CA SER A 87 -6.28 3.93 -21.53
C SER A 87 -5.96 2.46 -21.63
N VAL A 88 -6.30 1.69 -20.59
CA VAL A 88 -6.10 0.24 -20.54
C VAL A 88 -7.42 -0.42 -20.17
N ASP A 89 -7.91 -1.30 -21.04
CA ASP A 89 -9.02 -2.19 -20.74
C ASP A 89 -8.56 -3.65 -20.74
N ALA A 90 -8.84 -4.33 -19.63
CA ALA A 90 -8.51 -5.73 -19.45
C ALA A 90 -9.72 -6.63 -19.75
N PHE A 91 -9.50 -7.74 -20.42
CA PHE A 91 -10.51 -8.78 -20.69
C PHE A 91 -9.87 -10.15 -20.76
N GLN A 92 -10.65 -11.21 -20.64
CA GLN A 92 -10.15 -12.60 -20.74
C GLN A 92 -9.88 -12.96 -22.22
N PHE A 93 -8.62 -13.12 -22.70
CA PHE A 93 -7.35 -13.07 -21.96
C PHE A 93 -6.42 -12.10 -22.69
N GLY A 94 -6.67 -10.82 -22.59
CA GLY A 94 -5.93 -9.81 -23.33
C GLY A 94 -6.06 -8.40 -22.75
N TRP A 95 -5.41 -7.48 -23.44
CA TRP A 95 -5.32 -6.08 -23.10
C TRP A 95 -5.60 -5.20 -24.31
N THR A 96 -6.47 -4.20 -24.16
CA THR A 96 -6.51 -3.05 -25.08
C THR A 96 -5.75 -1.91 -24.44
N ILE A 97 -4.67 -1.45 -25.07
CA ILE A 97 -3.81 -0.37 -24.55
C ILE A 97 -3.72 0.74 -25.59
N GLU A 98 -4.25 1.91 -25.28
CA GLU A 98 -4.36 3.02 -26.22
C GLU A 98 -3.88 4.37 -25.61
N PRO A 99 -2.82 4.97 -26.15
CA PRO A 99 -1.88 4.43 -27.14
C PRO A 99 -0.96 3.37 -26.52
N SER A 100 -0.48 2.40 -27.34
CA SER A 100 0.52 1.41 -26.92
C SER A 100 1.96 1.90 -27.11
N THR A 101 2.15 3.09 -27.68
CA THR A 101 3.43 3.79 -27.85
C THR A 101 3.40 5.09 -27.11
N ILE A 102 4.39 5.35 -26.28
CA ILE A 102 4.53 6.54 -25.43
C ILE A 102 5.96 7.09 -25.51
N THR A 103 6.20 8.29 -25.00
CA THR A 103 7.50 8.97 -25.04
C THR A 103 8.21 8.84 -23.70
N ALA A 104 9.51 8.53 -23.72
CA ALA A 104 10.38 8.47 -22.55
C ALA A 104 10.45 9.82 -21.81
N SER A 105 10.83 9.78 -20.54
CA SER A 105 11.01 10.93 -19.67
C SER A 105 9.79 11.85 -19.50
N THR A 106 8.62 11.41 -19.99
CA THR A 106 7.37 12.11 -19.83
C THR A 106 6.44 11.35 -18.88
N PRO A 107 5.92 11.99 -17.82
CA PRO A 107 4.98 11.32 -16.93
C PRO A 107 3.78 10.78 -17.70
N THR A 108 3.51 9.48 -17.56
CA THR A 108 2.42 8.80 -18.25
C THR A 108 1.39 8.35 -17.23
N ARG A 109 0.15 8.78 -17.41
CA ARG A 109 -0.98 8.40 -16.59
C ARG A 109 -1.74 7.25 -17.26
N PHE A 110 -1.77 6.12 -16.59
CA PHE A 110 -2.56 4.97 -16.99
C PHE A 110 -3.94 5.01 -16.32
N ALA A 111 -4.99 4.93 -17.13
CA ALA A 111 -6.36 4.74 -16.68
C ALA A 111 -6.74 3.28 -16.96
N VAL A 112 -6.81 2.46 -15.92
CA VAL A 112 -6.93 1.00 -16.04
C VAL A 112 -8.29 0.53 -15.55
N SER A 113 -9.00 -0.19 -16.40
CA SER A 113 -10.31 -0.79 -16.15
C SER A 113 -10.34 -2.25 -16.61
N ALA A 114 -11.43 -2.94 -16.34
CA ALA A 114 -11.71 -4.27 -16.90
C ALA A 114 -13.14 -4.37 -17.40
N SER A 115 -13.34 -5.15 -18.47
CA SER A 115 -14.65 -5.37 -19.08
C SER A 115 -15.40 -6.58 -18.50
N ASP A 116 -14.71 -7.50 -17.81
CA ASP A 116 -15.27 -8.80 -17.39
C ASP A 116 -14.99 -9.16 -15.93
N VAL A 117 -13.76 -9.54 -15.58
CA VAL A 117 -13.34 -9.95 -14.23
C VAL A 117 -12.18 -9.10 -13.74
N ASN A 118 -11.71 -9.33 -12.51
CA ASN A 118 -10.52 -8.64 -12.00
C ASN A 118 -9.25 -9.15 -12.68
N HIS A 119 -8.36 -8.23 -13.04
CA HIS A 119 -7.03 -8.49 -13.56
C HIS A 119 -5.99 -7.63 -12.83
N GLY A 120 -4.73 -8.07 -12.84
CA GLY A 120 -3.61 -7.31 -12.31
C GLY A 120 -2.76 -6.75 -13.45
N PHE A 121 -2.82 -5.46 -13.72
CA PHE A 121 -2.00 -4.80 -14.73
C PHE A 121 -0.62 -4.53 -14.16
N ALA A 122 0.39 -5.29 -14.57
CA ALA A 122 1.77 -5.11 -14.15
C ALA A 122 2.68 -4.87 -15.35
N VAL A 123 3.63 -3.95 -15.19
CA VAL A 123 4.59 -3.58 -16.23
C VAL A 123 6.00 -3.92 -15.77
N TYR A 124 6.74 -4.62 -16.63
CA TYR A 124 8.10 -5.09 -16.42
C TYR A 124 9.06 -4.50 -17.46
N ASN A 125 10.31 -4.26 -17.05
CA ASN A 125 11.39 -3.95 -17.97
C ASN A 125 12.03 -5.22 -18.56
N ASP A 126 13.03 -5.06 -19.44
CA ASP A 126 13.74 -6.18 -20.09
C ASP A 126 14.55 -7.04 -19.10
N ASP A 127 14.89 -6.52 -17.93
CA ASP A 127 15.55 -7.27 -16.84
C ASP A 127 14.57 -8.06 -15.96
N ASN A 128 13.30 -8.16 -16.35
CA ASN A 128 12.21 -8.75 -15.56
C ASN A 128 12.01 -8.07 -14.19
N VAL A 129 12.32 -6.79 -14.06
CA VAL A 129 12.02 -6.01 -12.87
C VAL A 129 10.64 -5.37 -13.05
N MET A 130 9.75 -5.63 -12.08
CA MET A 130 8.44 -4.99 -12.06
C MET A 130 8.58 -3.52 -11.70
N LEU A 131 8.10 -2.64 -12.58
CA LEU A 131 8.13 -1.19 -12.39
C LEU A 131 6.94 -0.71 -11.56
N PHE A 132 5.75 -1.22 -11.88
CA PHE A 132 4.53 -0.95 -11.13
C PHE A 132 3.46 -2.01 -11.41
N GLN A 133 2.45 -2.02 -10.55
CA GLN A 133 1.25 -2.84 -10.67
C GLN A 133 0.03 -2.04 -10.20
N ILE A 134 -1.11 -2.26 -10.86
CA ILE A 134 -2.40 -1.73 -10.44
C ILE A 134 -3.53 -2.70 -10.80
N GLN A 135 -4.60 -2.71 -10.02
CA GLN A 135 -5.77 -3.54 -10.28
C GLN A 135 -6.65 -2.97 -11.39
N ALA A 136 -7.02 -3.83 -12.35
CA ALA A 136 -8.06 -3.59 -13.33
C ALA A 136 -9.36 -4.24 -12.81
N VAL A 137 -10.34 -3.41 -12.46
CA VAL A 137 -11.58 -3.86 -11.80
C VAL A 137 -12.79 -3.48 -12.64
N PRO A 138 -13.74 -4.39 -12.91
CA PRO A 138 -14.96 -4.09 -13.63
C PRO A 138 -15.77 -2.96 -12.97
N GLY A 139 -16.21 -2.01 -13.77
CA GLY A 139 -17.01 -0.87 -13.32
C GLY A 139 -16.24 0.20 -12.52
N HIS A 140 -14.91 0.08 -12.42
CA HIS A 140 -14.06 1.06 -11.78
C HIS A 140 -12.81 1.34 -12.62
N THR A 141 -12.39 2.60 -12.70
CA THR A 141 -11.14 2.98 -13.36
C THR A 141 -10.10 3.35 -12.33
N SER A 142 -9.08 2.52 -12.23
CA SER A 142 -7.90 2.77 -11.39
C SER A 142 -6.89 3.64 -12.13
N HIS A 143 -6.13 4.48 -11.41
CA HIS A 143 -5.16 5.39 -12.02
C HIS A 143 -3.79 5.25 -11.38
N ILE A 144 -2.76 5.20 -12.22
CA ILE A 144 -1.36 5.27 -11.79
C ILE A 144 -0.56 6.15 -12.74
N VAL A 145 0.40 6.88 -12.20
CA VAL A 145 1.35 7.68 -13.00
C VAL A 145 2.72 7.06 -12.86
N HIS A 146 3.36 6.83 -14.01
CA HIS A 146 4.73 6.33 -14.07
C HIS A 146 5.53 7.08 -15.15
N THR A 147 6.81 7.30 -14.92
CA THR A 147 7.72 7.88 -15.91
C THR A 147 8.74 6.80 -16.30
N PHE A 148 8.82 6.51 -17.59
CA PHE A 148 9.82 5.59 -18.14
C PHE A 148 11.07 6.39 -18.49
N ASP A 149 12.18 6.06 -17.86
CA ASP A 149 13.44 6.80 -18.05
C ASP A 149 14.14 6.40 -19.35
N GLU A 150 13.96 5.15 -19.79
CA GLU A 150 14.66 4.58 -20.94
C GLU A 150 13.68 4.18 -22.06
N PRO A 151 14.02 4.47 -23.33
CA PRO A 151 13.30 3.91 -24.48
C PRO A 151 13.46 2.39 -24.52
N GLY A 152 12.41 1.68 -24.97
CA GLY A 152 12.46 0.23 -25.05
C GLY A 152 11.08 -0.42 -25.11
N ARG A 153 11.05 -1.73 -24.99
CA ARG A 153 9.81 -2.52 -24.92
C ARG A 153 9.60 -2.97 -23.49
N TYR A 154 8.42 -2.70 -22.97
CA TYR A 154 8.03 -3.05 -21.62
C TYR A 154 6.93 -4.08 -21.66
N GLN A 155 7.12 -5.18 -20.96
CA GLN A 155 6.17 -6.28 -20.95
C GLN A 155 5.01 -5.98 -19.99
N VAL A 156 3.79 -6.21 -20.46
CA VAL A 156 2.57 -6.17 -19.64
C VAL A 156 2.16 -7.61 -19.31
N VAL A 157 1.92 -7.88 -18.04
CA VAL A 157 1.58 -9.21 -17.50
C VAL A 157 0.36 -9.09 -16.59
N CYS A 158 -0.55 -10.06 -16.68
CA CYS A 158 -1.63 -10.19 -15.71
C CYS A 158 -1.12 -10.90 -14.45
N LEU A 159 -1.29 -10.27 -13.28
CA LEU A 159 -0.88 -10.84 -11.97
C LEU A 159 -2.07 -11.27 -11.10
N GLU A 160 -3.29 -11.17 -11.59
CA GLU A 160 -4.50 -11.65 -10.89
C GLU A 160 -5.12 -12.80 -11.67
N PHE A 161 -5.35 -13.94 -11.00
CA PHE A 161 -5.92 -15.11 -11.68
C PHE A 161 -7.31 -14.78 -12.26
N CYS A 162 -7.38 -14.73 -13.58
CA CYS A 162 -8.58 -14.34 -14.34
C CYS A 162 -9.23 -15.48 -15.13
N GLY A 163 -8.70 -16.71 -15.04
CA GLY A 163 -9.24 -17.89 -15.72
C GLY A 163 -8.18 -18.80 -16.35
N VAL A 164 -8.62 -19.73 -17.20
CA VAL A 164 -7.78 -20.85 -17.70
C VAL A 164 -6.55 -20.43 -18.50
N ALA A 165 -6.63 -19.35 -19.28
CA ALA A 165 -5.52 -18.82 -20.08
C ALA A 165 -4.87 -17.57 -19.44
N HIS A 166 -5.00 -17.41 -18.12
CA HIS A 166 -4.37 -16.32 -17.36
C HIS A 166 -2.88 -16.14 -17.67
N HIS A 167 -2.14 -17.24 -17.80
CA HIS A 167 -0.69 -17.24 -18.07
C HIS A 167 -0.33 -16.77 -19.50
N GLU A 168 -1.29 -16.70 -20.40
CA GLU A 168 -1.12 -16.22 -21.78
C GLU A 168 -1.50 -14.73 -21.92
N MET A 169 -2.03 -14.11 -20.86
CA MET A 169 -2.49 -12.72 -20.87
C MET A 169 -1.32 -11.75 -20.76
N LEU A 170 -0.63 -11.57 -21.90
CA LEU A 170 0.56 -10.76 -22.07
C LEU A 170 0.32 -9.66 -23.11
N SER A 171 1.00 -8.52 -23.00
CA SER A 171 1.06 -7.45 -23.98
C SER A 171 2.40 -6.70 -23.90
N THR A 172 2.54 -5.62 -24.67
CA THR A 172 3.77 -4.81 -24.69
C THR A 172 3.41 -3.34 -24.86
N ILE A 173 4.11 -2.48 -24.10
CA ILE A 173 4.14 -1.02 -24.30
C ILE A 173 5.48 -0.68 -24.93
N THR A 174 5.47 0.15 -25.97
CA THR A 174 6.69 0.69 -26.61
C THR A 174 6.95 2.09 -26.09
N VAL A 175 8.16 2.34 -25.63
CA VAL A 175 8.62 3.66 -25.18
C VAL A 175 9.63 4.18 -26.21
N GLU A 176 9.29 5.29 -26.87
CA GLU A 176 10.14 5.95 -27.84
C GLU A 176 11.00 7.04 -27.18
N PRO A 177 12.17 7.41 -27.76
CA PRO A 177 12.95 8.55 -27.30
C PRO A 177 12.13 9.84 -27.29
N SER A 178 12.44 10.73 -26.33
CA SER A 178 11.87 12.09 -26.23
C SER A 178 12.48 13.06 -27.21
#